data_7f3746125474742f75cf391fd5a40ca5
#
_entry.id   7f3746125474742f75cf391fd5a40ca5
#
_cell.length_a   1.000
_cell.length_b   1.000
_cell.length_c   1.000
_cell.angle_alpha   90.00
_cell.angle_beta   90.00
_cell.angle_gamma   90.00
#
_symmetry.space_group_name_H-M   'P 1'
#
loop_
_entity.id
_entity.type
_entity.pdbx_description
1 polymer ?
#
loop_
_entity_poly.entity_id
_entity_poly.type
_entity_poly.pdbx_seq_one_letter_code
_entity_poly.pdbx_strand_id
1 'polypeptide(L)'
;MSSRIASVRMKRRPLLAAMAVAPVAGVLTRVPAVHAQDPIVVTMVTDTFGLGDQNFNDLAKRGLDRAVEELSVLGEVIESRDAASYVPNLTQAAEQSDLAVGVGFLLTEALTEVANQYPDKYFLLIDSVSEAPNVQGVLFREQEGAFLSGVLAALMTESNQLGVVGGRKIPPVVRYVVGFEAGAKTVNPDVDVVVAYADTFEDPALGKELTLAQYNQGVDIAFPVAGATGIGSFEAAKELGEGHWVIAADTDQSQLGAEYQLGVSEKGVDTALFLAAQQVVEGAFEAGQRSLGLAEEGVGFGHPHESVPQEVLDTIAAYEQAIIDGTITVPADEEELAAFQPVVLDAVATPTA
;
A
#
# COMPACT_ATOMS: atom_id res chain seq x y z
N MET A 1 53.23 -33.33 60.01
CA MET A 1 54.60 -32.79 59.88
C MET A 1 54.45 -31.37 59.38
N SER A 2 54.34 -30.44 60.20
CA SER A 2 55.21 -29.59 61.05
C SER A 2 56.34 -28.92 60.28
N SER A 3 56.29 -27.59 60.14
CA SER A 3 57.38 -26.62 60.33
C SER A 3 56.92 -25.25 59.85
N ARG A 4 56.51 -24.32 60.70
CA ARG A 4 57.28 -23.25 61.44
C ARG A 4 57.89 -22.20 60.46
N ILE A 5 57.26 -21.03 60.45
CA ILE A 5 57.53 -19.75 61.13
C ILE A 5 58.90 -19.14 60.79
N ALA A 6 58.91 -17.94 60.26
CA ALA A 6 59.80 -16.88 60.69
C ALA A 6 59.19 -15.49 60.33
N SER A 7 58.88 -14.74 61.36
CA SER A 7 58.53 -13.32 61.37
C SER A 7 59.80 -12.47 61.32
N VAL A 8 59.87 -11.49 60.45
CA VAL A 8 60.86 -10.41 60.53
C VAL A 8 60.12 -9.08 60.60
N ARG A 9 60.29 -8.49 61.82
CA ARG A 9 59.81 -7.18 62.21
C ARG A 9 60.84 -6.15 61.75
N MET A 10 60.53 -5.26 60.81
CA MET A 10 61.41 -4.12 60.53
C MET A 10 60.73 -2.79 60.79
N LYS A 11 61.47 -1.91 61.41
CA LYS A 11 61.10 -0.66 62.03
C LYS A 11 60.60 0.41 61.06
N ARG A 12 59.57 1.11 61.53
CA ARG A 12 59.07 2.34 60.88
C ARG A 12 60.04 3.50 61.03
N ARG A 13 60.38 4.18 59.96
CA ARG A 13 60.87 5.56 59.98
C ARG A 13 59.90 6.43 59.17
N PRO A 14 59.45 7.57 59.69
CA PRO A 14 58.57 8.48 58.92
C PRO A 14 59.47 9.37 58.06
N LEU A 15 59.23 9.34 56.76
CA LEU A 15 59.66 10.39 55.84
C LEU A 15 58.44 11.26 55.56
N LEU A 16 58.46 12.51 55.99
CA LEU A 16 57.59 13.57 55.54
C LEU A 16 58.02 13.94 54.14
N ALA A 17 57.20 13.60 53.16
CA ALA A 17 57.29 14.15 51.80
C ALA A 17 56.23 15.19 51.65
N ALA A 18 56.60 16.42 51.40
CA ALA A 18 55.71 17.51 51.07
C ALA A 18 55.10 17.28 49.70
N MET A 19 53.80 17.07 49.62
CA MET A 19 53.08 17.05 48.34
C MET A 19 52.77 18.48 47.91
N ALA A 20 53.43 18.93 46.86
CA ALA A 20 53.04 20.11 46.11
C ALA A 20 51.75 19.82 45.32
N VAL A 21 50.65 20.47 45.71
CA VAL A 21 49.38 20.44 44.96
C VAL A 21 49.54 21.36 43.77
N ALA A 22 49.73 20.76 42.57
CA ALA A 22 49.58 21.49 41.32
C ALA A 22 48.08 21.61 40.98
N PRO A 23 47.56 22.80 40.58
CA PRO A 23 46.18 22.91 40.17
C PRO A 23 46.02 22.21 38.80
N VAL A 24 45.25 21.12 38.78
CA VAL A 24 44.76 20.53 37.52
C VAL A 24 43.74 21.50 36.95
N ALA A 25 44.15 22.28 35.96
CA ALA A 25 43.24 23.03 35.14
C ALA A 25 42.35 22.02 34.37
N GLY A 26 41.12 21.81 34.86
CA GLY A 26 40.13 21.02 34.20
C GLY A 26 39.83 21.60 32.80
N VAL A 27 40.29 20.92 31.77
CA VAL A 27 39.81 21.15 30.42
C VAL A 27 38.38 20.68 30.40
N LEU A 28 37.43 21.62 30.56
CA LEU A 28 36.03 21.41 30.25
C LEU A 28 35.95 21.20 28.72
N THR A 29 36.03 19.94 28.25
CA THR A 29 35.62 19.59 26.93
C THR A 29 34.12 19.91 26.85
N ARG A 30 33.78 21.02 26.19
CA ARG A 30 32.41 21.26 25.74
C ARG A 30 32.06 20.10 24.81
N VAL A 31 31.27 19.15 25.28
CA VAL A 31 30.54 18.23 24.46
C VAL A 31 29.64 19.14 23.59
N PRO A 32 29.77 19.16 22.25
CA PRO A 32 28.83 19.90 21.44
C PRO A 32 27.45 19.41 21.82
N ALA A 33 26.56 20.34 22.19
CA ALA A 33 25.15 20.04 22.33
C ALA A 33 24.69 19.49 20.98
N VAL A 34 24.35 18.24 20.92
CA VAL A 34 23.59 17.69 19.79
C VAL A 34 22.30 18.49 19.83
N HIS A 35 22.15 19.43 18.89
CA HIS A 35 20.87 20.05 18.67
C HIS A 35 19.99 18.89 18.22
N ALA A 36 19.01 18.52 19.04
CA ALA A 36 17.92 17.70 18.57
C ALA A 36 17.32 18.45 17.38
N GLN A 37 17.44 17.88 16.19
CA GLN A 37 16.70 18.40 15.03
C GLN A 37 15.23 18.34 15.41
N ASP A 38 14.48 19.37 15.04
CA ASP A 38 13.03 19.32 15.20
C ASP A 38 12.52 18.06 14.45
N PRO A 39 11.56 17.36 15.03
CA PRO A 39 11.05 16.14 14.40
C PRO A 39 10.46 16.47 13.02
N ILE A 40 10.75 15.64 12.04
CA ILE A 40 10.16 15.74 10.69
C ILE A 40 8.65 15.60 10.82
N VAL A 41 7.93 16.47 10.14
CA VAL A 41 6.45 16.45 10.08
C VAL A 41 6.01 15.91 8.74
N VAL A 42 5.14 14.90 8.76
CA VAL A 42 4.52 14.29 7.57
C VAL A 42 3.01 14.50 7.66
N THR A 43 2.43 15.20 6.70
CA THR A 43 1.00 15.46 6.66
C THR A 43 0.39 14.81 5.42
N MET A 44 -0.54 13.87 5.62
CA MET A 44 -1.32 13.30 4.52
C MET A 44 -2.65 14.02 4.34
N VAL A 45 -3.01 14.22 3.08
CA VAL A 45 -4.29 14.78 2.66
C VAL A 45 -5.06 13.69 1.92
N THR A 46 -6.24 13.34 2.43
CA THR A 46 -7.09 12.30 1.84
C THR A 46 -7.90 12.82 0.66
N ASP A 47 -8.47 11.90 -0.12
CA ASP A 47 -9.57 12.23 -1.03
C ASP A 47 -10.86 12.58 -0.27
N THR A 48 -11.97 12.72 -1.00
CA THR A 48 -13.25 13.22 -0.47
C THR A 48 -13.97 12.26 0.48
N PHE A 49 -13.61 10.96 0.49
CA PHE A 49 -14.17 10.04 1.49
C PHE A 49 -13.55 10.26 2.88
N GLY A 50 -12.25 10.52 2.92
CA GLY A 50 -11.52 10.63 4.19
C GLY A 50 -11.17 9.26 4.79
N LEU A 51 -10.96 9.24 6.12
CA LEU A 51 -10.68 8.01 6.87
C LEU A 51 -11.96 7.20 7.14
N GLY A 52 -11.78 5.91 7.39
CA GLY A 52 -12.87 4.98 7.64
C GLY A 52 -13.40 4.28 6.39
N ASP A 53 -12.69 4.42 5.26
CA ASP A 53 -13.01 3.71 4.01
C ASP A 53 -12.70 2.20 4.09
N GLN A 54 -12.02 1.77 5.15
CA GLN A 54 -11.54 0.41 5.38
C GLN A 54 -10.73 -0.14 4.20
N ASN A 55 -10.12 0.76 3.44
CA ASN A 55 -9.39 0.46 2.22
C ASN A 55 -8.24 1.46 2.00
N PHE A 56 -8.27 2.25 0.94
CA PHE A 56 -7.19 3.03 0.36
C PHE A 56 -6.65 4.15 1.27
N ASN A 57 -7.54 5.00 1.83
CA ASN A 57 -7.14 6.08 2.75
C ASN A 57 -6.65 5.53 4.09
N ASP A 58 -7.36 4.51 4.63
CA ASP A 58 -6.93 3.84 5.86
C ASP A 58 -5.61 3.08 5.68
N LEU A 59 -5.36 2.54 4.47
CA LEU A 59 -4.09 1.91 4.13
C LEU A 59 -2.95 2.95 4.10
N ALA A 60 -3.15 4.12 3.48
CA ALA A 60 -2.19 5.22 3.53
C ALA A 60 -1.91 5.66 4.98
N LYS A 61 -2.98 5.76 5.79
CA LYS A 61 -2.86 6.09 7.22
C LYS A 61 -2.01 5.08 7.99
N ARG A 62 -2.11 3.78 7.70
CA ARG A 62 -1.23 2.76 8.30
C ARG A 62 0.25 3.03 7.99
N GLY A 63 0.56 3.46 6.76
CA GLY A 63 1.92 3.85 6.39
C GLY A 63 2.42 5.06 7.18
N LEU A 64 1.55 6.06 7.40
CA LEU A 64 1.86 7.21 8.24
C LEU A 64 2.07 6.81 9.70
N ASP A 65 1.20 5.96 10.26
CA ASP A 65 1.33 5.48 11.64
C ASP A 65 2.63 4.70 11.84
N ARG A 66 2.98 3.85 10.88
CA ARG A 66 4.24 3.13 10.87
C ARG A 66 5.43 4.11 10.85
N ALA A 67 5.38 5.18 10.06
CA ALA A 67 6.43 6.20 10.04
C ALA A 67 6.55 6.91 11.40
N VAL A 68 5.44 7.20 12.07
CA VAL A 68 5.45 7.76 13.44
C VAL A 68 6.12 6.81 14.42
N GLU A 69 5.80 5.51 14.38
CA GLU A 69 6.35 4.52 15.32
C GLU A 69 7.84 4.22 15.07
N GLU A 70 8.23 4.00 13.80
CA GLU A 70 9.56 3.51 13.46
C GLU A 70 10.58 4.62 13.17
N LEU A 71 10.12 5.77 12.63
CA LEU A 71 11.01 6.88 12.23
C LEU A 71 10.98 8.06 13.19
N SER A 72 10.08 8.05 14.19
CA SER A 72 9.88 9.14 15.14
C SER A 72 9.50 10.48 14.48
N VAL A 73 8.78 10.44 13.37
CA VAL A 73 8.20 11.62 12.73
C VAL A 73 6.91 12.04 13.44
N LEU A 74 6.46 13.28 13.21
CA LEU A 74 5.11 13.71 13.59
C LEU A 74 4.19 13.48 12.40
N GLY A 75 3.12 12.71 12.59
CA GLY A 75 2.13 12.39 11.57
C GLY A 75 0.85 13.20 11.75
N GLU A 76 0.39 13.85 10.69
CA GLU A 76 -0.87 14.58 10.67
C GLU A 76 -1.75 14.13 9.50
N VAL A 77 -3.07 14.27 9.65
CA VAL A 77 -4.05 13.95 8.60
C VAL A 77 -4.98 15.13 8.41
N ILE A 78 -5.19 15.51 7.17
CA ILE A 78 -6.18 16.50 6.75
C ILE A 78 -7.17 15.79 5.82
N GLU A 79 -8.41 15.65 6.27
CA GLU A 79 -9.46 15.03 5.48
C GLU A 79 -10.12 16.06 4.56
N SER A 80 -10.31 15.70 3.29
CA SER A 80 -10.97 16.55 2.30
C SER A 80 -12.46 16.22 2.24
N ARG A 81 -13.30 17.26 2.23
CA ARG A 81 -14.77 17.09 2.20
C ARG A 81 -15.35 17.13 0.79
N ASP A 82 -14.62 17.77 -0.11
CA ASP A 82 -14.96 17.95 -1.52
C ASP A 82 -13.69 18.27 -2.31
N ALA A 83 -13.76 18.21 -3.63
CA ALA A 83 -12.62 18.51 -4.49
C ALA A 83 -12.13 19.97 -4.37
N ALA A 84 -12.98 20.93 -3.99
CA ALA A 84 -12.60 22.32 -3.80
C ALA A 84 -11.69 22.50 -2.56
N SER A 85 -11.72 21.58 -1.62
CA SER A 85 -10.87 21.56 -0.43
C SER A 85 -9.45 21.02 -0.68
N TYR A 86 -9.17 20.40 -1.83
CA TYR A 86 -7.85 19.81 -2.10
C TYR A 86 -6.71 20.84 -2.08
N VAL A 87 -6.83 21.94 -2.83
CA VAL A 87 -5.80 22.99 -2.86
C VAL A 87 -5.59 23.64 -1.48
N PRO A 88 -6.64 24.09 -0.76
CA PRO A 88 -6.47 24.62 0.60
C PRO A 88 -5.83 23.61 1.57
N ASN A 89 -6.23 22.34 1.55
CA ASN A 89 -5.71 21.31 2.43
C ASN A 89 -4.24 20.99 2.14
N LEU A 90 -3.87 20.88 0.86
CA LEU A 90 -2.48 20.64 0.44
C LEU A 90 -1.59 21.86 0.73
N THR A 91 -2.13 23.08 0.61
CA THR A 91 -1.43 24.30 1.01
C THR A 91 -1.13 24.29 2.52
N GLN A 92 -2.15 23.96 3.34
CA GLN A 92 -1.95 23.83 4.78
C GLN A 92 -0.90 22.73 5.10
N ALA A 93 -0.96 21.57 4.44
CA ALA A 93 0.03 20.52 4.60
C ALA A 93 1.44 21.00 4.24
N ALA A 94 1.62 21.72 3.12
CA ALA A 94 2.91 22.26 2.69
C ALA A 94 3.48 23.30 3.67
N GLU A 95 2.62 24.13 4.29
CA GLU A 95 3.04 25.13 5.27
C GLU A 95 3.50 24.51 6.59
N GLN A 96 2.88 23.41 7.00
CA GLN A 96 3.04 22.81 8.35
C GLN A 96 4.02 21.63 8.38
N SER A 97 4.36 21.03 7.23
CA SER A 97 5.14 19.80 7.19
C SER A 97 6.39 19.87 6.31
N ASP A 98 7.26 18.89 6.49
CA ASP A 98 8.44 18.65 5.65
C ASP A 98 8.07 17.78 4.42
N LEU A 99 7.09 16.88 4.60
CA LEU A 99 6.53 16.06 3.53
C LEU A 99 5.00 16.19 3.52
N ALA A 100 4.44 16.73 2.44
CA ALA A 100 3.02 16.74 2.18
C ALA A 100 2.65 15.57 1.26
N VAL A 101 1.66 14.76 1.65
CA VAL A 101 1.24 13.56 0.92
C VAL A 101 -0.16 13.76 0.38
N GLY A 102 -0.33 13.65 -0.94
CA GLY A 102 -1.64 13.58 -1.59
C GLY A 102 -2.02 12.11 -1.84
N VAL A 103 -3.12 11.67 -1.22
CA VAL A 103 -3.57 10.28 -1.30
C VAL A 103 -4.57 10.13 -2.43
N GLY A 104 -4.09 9.67 -3.57
CA GLY A 104 -4.91 9.28 -4.71
C GLY A 104 -4.85 10.18 -5.94
N PHE A 105 -5.22 9.58 -7.07
CA PHE A 105 -5.23 10.20 -8.41
C PHE A 105 -6.00 11.53 -8.46
N LEU A 106 -7.09 11.64 -7.68
CA LEU A 106 -7.96 12.82 -7.71
C LEU A 106 -7.28 14.11 -7.20
N LEU A 107 -6.16 13.99 -6.47
CA LEU A 107 -5.39 15.12 -5.96
C LEU A 107 -4.30 15.62 -6.93
N THR A 108 -4.14 15.00 -8.09
CA THR A 108 -3.02 15.25 -9.01
C THR A 108 -2.85 16.71 -9.39
N GLU A 109 -3.91 17.37 -9.86
CA GLU A 109 -3.86 18.77 -10.30
C GLU A 109 -3.61 19.71 -9.12
N ALA A 110 -4.33 19.50 -8.02
CA ALA A 110 -4.21 20.32 -6.82
C ALA A 110 -2.80 20.21 -6.19
N LEU A 111 -2.26 18.99 -6.08
CA LEU A 111 -0.92 18.79 -5.52
C LEU A 111 0.15 19.39 -6.44
N THR A 112 0.03 19.24 -7.76
CA THR A 112 0.98 19.84 -8.71
C THR A 112 0.96 21.37 -8.61
N GLU A 113 -0.22 21.98 -8.48
CA GLU A 113 -0.36 23.43 -8.28
C GLU A 113 0.35 23.88 -7.01
N VAL A 114 0.09 23.23 -5.87
CA VAL A 114 0.68 23.59 -4.57
C VAL A 114 2.18 23.33 -4.56
N ALA A 115 2.65 22.19 -5.10
CA ALA A 115 4.07 21.88 -5.14
C ALA A 115 4.90 22.91 -5.89
N ASN A 116 4.36 23.50 -6.97
CA ASN A 116 5.01 24.60 -7.69
C ASN A 116 5.08 25.91 -6.88
N GLN A 117 4.18 26.11 -5.90
CA GLN A 117 4.18 27.27 -5.02
C GLN A 117 5.15 27.10 -3.83
N TYR A 118 5.48 25.86 -3.46
CA TYR A 118 6.34 25.50 -2.32
C TYR A 118 7.56 24.67 -2.78
N PRO A 119 8.48 25.24 -3.58
CA PRO A 119 9.58 24.48 -4.20
C PRO A 119 10.60 23.90 -3.21
N ASP A 120 10.63 24.43 -1.98
CA ASP A 120 11.53 23.97 -0.92
C ASP A 120 10.93 22.85 -0.03
N LYS A 121 9.70 22.42 -0.34
CA LYS A 121 9.00 21.35 0.37
C LYS A 121 8.98 20.06 -0.45
N TYR A 122 8.88 18.93 0.21
CA TYR A 122 8.74 17.62 -0.44
C TYR A 122 7.27 17.21 -0.53
N PHE A 123 6.93 16.58 -1.64
CA PHE A 123 5.59 16.08 -1.89
C PHE A 123 5.62 14.62 -2.34
N LEU A 124 4.70 13.82 -1.80
CA LEU A 124 4.39 12.48 -2.30
C LEU A 124 3.00 12.49 -2.93
N LEU A 125 2.88 11.97 -4.14
CA LEU A 125 1.60 11.78 -4.82
C LEU A 125 1.38 10.28 -5.06
N ILE A 126 0.33 9.72 -4.47
CA ILE A 126 -0.07 8.32 -4.63
C ILE A 126 -0.99 8.19 -5.85
N ASP A 127 -0.80 7.14 -6.65
CA ASP A 127 -1.57 6.75 -7.84
C ASP A 127 -1.44 7.70 -9.03
N SER A 128 -0.56 8.67 -8.97
CA SER A 128 -0.35 9.60 -10.09
C SER A 128 1.07 10.17 -10.12
N VAL A 129 1.34 11.00 -11.11
CA VAL A 129 2.60 11.69 -11.31
C VAL A 129 2.38 13.19 -11.45
N SER A 130 3.41 13.95 -11.13
CA SER A 130 3.45 15.39 -11.30
C SER A 130 4.75 15.80 -12.00
N GLU A 131 4.69 16.87 -12.80
CA GLU A 131 5.88 17.46 -13.42
C GLU A 131 6.62 18.44 -12.49
N ALA A 132 6.09 18.71 -11.30
CA ALA A 132 6.75 19.56 -10.31
C ALA A 132 8.03 18.87 -9.79
N PRO A 133 9.17 19.60 -9.73
CA PRO A 133 10.49 18.98 -9.51
C PRO A 133 10.73 18.47 -8.08
N ASN A 134 9.83 18.76 -7.16
CA ASN A 134 9.88 18.39 -5.74
C ASN A 134 8.79 17.35 -5.36
N VAL A 135 8.16 16.73 -6.35
CA VAL A 135 7.15 15.67 -6.15
C VAL A 135 7.74 14.31 -6.48
N GLN A 136 7.58 13.36 -5.58
CA GLN A 136 7.69 11.93 -5.86
C GLN A 136 6.30 11.41 -6.21
N GLY A 137 6.08 10.99 -7.45
CA GLY A 137 4.85 10.36 -7.91
C GLY A 137 5.01 8.83 -7.88
N VAL A 138 4.14 8.13 -7.17
CA VAL A 138 4.16 6.68 -7.10
C VAL A 138 2.96 6.11 -7.83
N LEU A 139 3.22 5.37 -8.89
CA LEU A 139 2.26 4.56 -9.63
C LEU A 139 2.41 3.11 -9.20
N PHE A 140 1.32 2.39 -9.19
CA PHE A 140 1.32 0.94 -9.02
C PHE A 140 0.95 0.27 -10.34
N ARG A 141 1.51 -0.91 -10.56
CA ARG A 141 1.10 -1.77 -11.68
C ARG A 141 -0.03 -2.69 -11.20
N GLU A 142 -1.18 -2.08 -10.87
CA GLU A 142 -2.36 -2.76 -10.33
C GLU A 142 -2.81 -3.91 -11.21
N GLN A 143 -2.60 -3.80 -12.53
CA GLN A 143 -2.91 -4.87 -13.48
C GLN A 143 -2.19 -6.18 -13.16
N GLU A 144 -0.98 -6.13 -12.57
CA GLU A 144 -0.22 -7.34 -12.26
C GLU A 144 -0.86 -8.12 -11.10
N GLY A 145 -1.21 -7.46 -9.98
CA GLY A 145 -1.92 -8.08 -8.86
C GLY A 145 -3.35 -8.51 -9.23
N ALA A 146 -4.03 -7.67 -10.03
CA ALA A 146 -5.36 -7.97 -10.54
C ALA A 146 -5.38 -9.16 -11.49
N PHE A 147 -4.33 -9.35 -12.29
CA PHE A 147 -4.18 -10.56 -13.13
C PHE A 147 -4.19 -11.83 -12.28
N LEU A 148 -3.44 -11.86 -11.19
CA LEU A 148 -3.42 -13.00 -10.26
C LEU A 148 -4.79 -13.24 -9.63
N SER A 149 -5.49 -12.16 -9.27
CA SER A 149 -6.87 -12.21 -8.77
C SER A 149 -7.86 -12.72 -9.82
N GLY A 150 -7.67 -12.38 -11.09
CA GLY A 150 -8.44 -12.90 -12.22
C GLY A 150 -8.20 -14.40 -12.44
N VAL A 151 -6.94 -14.85 -12.32
CA VAL A 151 -6.59 -16.29 -12.33
C VAL A 151 -7.30 -17.02 -11.22
N LEU A 152 -7.25 -16.52 -9.97
CA LEU A 152 -8.00 -17.10 -8.85
C LEU A 152 -9.48 -17.22 -9.20
N ALA A 153 -10.11 -16.10 -9.58
CA ALA A 153 -11.54 -16.04 -9.85
C ALA A 153 -11.97 -17.06 -10.92
N ALA A 154 -11.23 -17.12 -12.01
CA ALA A 154 -11.57 -18.02 -13.13
C ALA A 154 -11.35 -19.52 -12.85
N LEU A 155 -10.48 -19.84 -11.88
CA LEU A 155 -10.28 -21.22 -11.41
C LEU A 155 -11.28 -21.62 -10.31
N MET A 156 -11.89 -20.66 -9.63
CA MET A 156 -12.80 -20.89 -8.50
C MET A 156 -14.28 -20.70 -8.85
N THR A 157 -14.61 -19.99 -9.95
CA THR A 157 -16.00 -19.77 -10.34
C THR A 157 -16.70 -21.06 -10.73
N GLU A 158 -17.94 -21.22 -10.26
CA GLU A 158 -18.85 -22.31 -10.69
C GLU A 158 -19.78 -21.86 -11.80
N SER A 159 -20.00 -20.56 -11.94
CA SER A 159 -20.93 -19.99 -12.94
C SER A 159 -20.27 -19.62 -14.27
N ASN A 160 -18.95 -19.52 -14.33
CA ASN A 160 -18.20 -18.89 -15.42
C ASN A 160 -18.56 -17.40 -15.65
N GLN A 161 -19.13 -16.74 -14.66
CA GLN A 161 -19.47 -15.33 -14.72
C GLN A 161 -18.83 -14.59 -13.54
N LEU A 162 -17.98 -13.63 -13.84
CA LEU A 162 -17.27 -12.81 -12.88
C LEU A 162 -17.77 -11.37 -12.93
N GLY A 163 -17.73 -10.66 -11.81
CA GLY A 163 -18.16 -9.28 -11.74
C GLY A 163 -17.03 -8.36 -11.30
N VAL A 164 -16.95 -7.17 -11.88
CA VAL A 164 -16.11 -6.08 -11.39
C VAL A 164 -17.00 -4.87 -11.11
N VAL A 165 -16.88 -4.30 -9.91
CA VAL A 165 -17.51 -3.03 -9.56
C VAL A 165 -16.40 -1.99 -9.42
N GLY A 166 -16.23 -1.16 -10.46
CA GLY A 166 -15.28 -0.05 -10.44
C GLY A 166 -15.87 1.19 -9.76
N GLY A 167 -15.04 1.97 -9.08
CA GLY A 167 -15.42 3.29 -8.61
C GLY A 167 -15.58 4.25 -9.80
N ARG A 168 -14.65 5.17 -10.00
CA ARG A 168 -14.60 6.01 -11.20
C ARG A 168 -13.69 5.39 -12.26
N LYS A 169 -13.99 5.60 -13.52
CA LYS A 169 -13.14 5.14 -14.63
C LYS A 169 -11.90 6.03 -14.77
N ILE A 170 -10.94 5.84 -13.87
CA ILE A 170 -9.64 6.53 -13.84
C ILE A 170 -8.52 5.51 -14.05
N PRO A 171 -7.29 5.93 -14.44
CA PRO A 171 -6.22 5.00 -14.80
C PRO A 171 -5.93 3.88 -13.81
N PRO A 172 -5.81 4.10 -12.46
CA PRO A 172 -5.57 2.99 -11.53
C PRO A 172 -6.72 1.98 -11.52
N VAL A 173 -7.98 2.41 -11.60
CA VAL A 173 -9.15 1.51 -11.64
C VAL A 173 -9.18 0.74 -12.97
N VAL A 174 -8.86 1.38 -14.09
CA VAL A 174 -8.78 0.71 -15.40
C VAL A 174 -7.72 -0.39 -15.37
N ARG A 175 -6.54 -0.15 -14.79
CA ARG A 175 -5.49 -1.17 -14.66
C ARG A 175 -5.96 -2.40 -13.88
N TYR A 176 -6.70 -2.22 -12.78
CA TYR A 176 -7.31 -3.34 -12.07
C TYR A 176 -8.28 -4.13 -12.96
N VAL A 177 -9.20 -3.44 -13.63
CA VAL A 177 -10.22 -4.08 -14.49
C VAL A 177 -9.58 -4.90 -15.60
N VAL A 178 -8.66 -4.30 -16.36
CA VAL A 178 -8.05 -4.98 -17.52
C VAL A 178 -7.11 -6.10 -17.10
N GLY A 179 -6.38 -5.94 -15.99
CA GLY A 179 -5.54 -6.99 -15.42
C GLY A 179 -6.37 -8.19 -14.99
N PHE A 180 -7.46 -7.97 -14.26
CA PHE A 180 -8.37 -9.01 -13.81
C PHE A 180 -8.97 -9.79 -15.00
N GLU A 181 -9.46 -9.09 -16.00
CA GLU A 181 -10.02 -9.71 -17.21
C GLU A 181 -8.96 -10.52 -17.97
N ALA A 182 -7.75 -9.97 -18.12
CA ALA A 182 -6.65 -10.67 -18.79
C ALA A 182 -6.26 -11.95 -18.04
N GLY A 183 -6.14 -11.91 -16.71
CA GLY A 183 -5.83 -13.08 -15.89
C GLY A 183 -6.90 -14.14 -15.97
N ALA A 184 -8.16 -13.74 -15.83
CA ALA A 184 -9.30 -14.65 -15.90
C ALA A 184 -9.37 -15.38 -17.26
N LYS A 185 -9.30 -14.65 -18.36
CA LYS A 185 -9.34 -15.22 -19.71
C LYS A 185 -8.10 -16.02 -20.09
N THR A 186 -7.00 -15.85 -19.38
CA THR A 186 -5.79 -16.63 -19.62
C THR A 186 -5.97 -18.09 -19.20
N VAL A 187 -6.65 -18.36 -18.10
CA VAL A 187 -6.87 -19.73 -17.59
C VAL A 187 -8.24 -20.30 -17.96
N ASN A 188 -9.21 -19.43 -18.24
CA ASN A 188 -10.56 -19.82 -18.67
C ASN A 188 -11.04 -18.88 -19.81
N PRO A 189 -10.79 -19.22 -21.08
CA PRO A 189 -11.19 -18.37 -22.21
C PRO A 189 -12.72 -18.15 -22.37
N ASP A 190 -13.52 -19.04 -21.78
CA ASP A 190 -15.00 -19.00 -21.87
C ASP A 190 -15.63 -18.20 -20.71
N VAL A 191 -14.82 -17.68 -19.77
CA VAL A 191 -15.34 -16.87 -18.66
C VAL A 191 -15.84 -15.53 -19.15
N ASP A 192 -16.98 -15.08 -18.65
CA ASP A 192 -17.53 -13.76 -18.91
C ASP A 192 -17.22 -12.82 -17.71
N VAL A 193 -16.79 -11.59 -18.00
CA VAL A 193 -16.47 -10.58 -17.00
C VAL A 193 -17.39 -9.36 -17.18
N VAL A 194 -18.32 -9.19 -16.25
CA VAL A 194 -19.28 -8.09 -16.26
C VAL A 194 -18.72 -6.92 -15.46
N VAL A 195 -18.49 -5.78 -16.12
CA VAL A 195 -17.93 -4.57 -15.48
C VAL A 195 -19.01 -3.52 -15.30
N ALA A 196 -19.14 -2.98 -14.08
CA ALA A 196 -19.99 -1.83 -13.78
C ALA A 196 -19.18 -0.75 -13.06
N TYR A 197 -19.44 0.52 -13.38
CA TYR A 197 -18.81 1.65 -12.68
C TYR A 197 -19.85 2.40 -11.85
N ALA A 198 -19.50 2.70 -10.59
CA ALA A 198 -20.34 3.47 -9.68
C ALA A 198 -20.24 4.98 -9.89
N ASP A 199 -19.24 5.46 -10.64
CA ASP A 199 -18.87 6.87 -10.80
C ASP A 199 -18.56 7.61 -9.48
N THR A 200 -18.38 6.85 -8.38
CA THR A 200 -18.04 7.35 -7.05
C THR A 200 -17.19 6.32 -6.29
N PHE A 201 -16.46 6.78 -5.25
CA PHE A 201 -15.75 5.94 -4.29
C PHE A 201 -16.41 5.97 -2.90
N GLU A 202 -17.56 6.66 -2.73
CA GLU A 202 -18.09 7.12 -1.43
C GLU A 202 -19.46 6.51 -1.09
N ASP A 203 -20.04 5.66 -1.93
CA ASP A 203 -21.41 5.16 -1.79
C ASP A 203 -21.49 3.63 -1.66
N PRO A 204 -21.36 3.08 -0.42
CA PRO A 204 -21.51 1.65 -0.18
C PRO A 204 -22.90 1.10 -0.58
N ALA A 205 -23.96 1.92 -0.49
CA ALA A 205 -25.29 1.47 -0.86
C ALA A 205 -25.38 1.21 -2.37
N LEU A 206 -24.83 2.11 -3.19
CA LEU A 206 -24.74 1.91 -4.64
C LEU A 206 -23.84 0.71 -4.98
N GLY A 207 -22.71 0.55 -4.27
CA GLY A 207 -21.84 -0.63 -4.43
C GLY A 207 -22.58 -1.94 -4.20
N LYS A 208 -23.41 -1.99 -3.14
CA LYS A 208 -24.29 -3.14 -2.86
C LYS A 208 -25.30 -3.38 -3.98
N GLU A 209 -25.97 -2.34 -4.46
CA GLU A 209 -26.96 -2.46 -5.54
C GLU A 209 -26.32 -3.00 -6.83
N LEU A 210 -25.16 -2.48 -7.22
CA LEU A 210 -24.44 -2.94 -8.40
C LEU A 210 -24.00 -4.40 -8.27
N THR A 211 -23.46 -4.79 -7.12
CA THR A 211 -23.02 -6.17 -6.87
C THR A 211 -24.22 -7.13 -6.83
N LEU A 212 -25.32 -6.77 -6.17
CA LEU A 212 -26.55 -7.57 -6.19
C LEU A 212 -27.10 -7.74 -7.61
N ALA A 213 -27.02 -6.69 -8.44
CA ALA A 213 -27.45 -6.78 -9.84
C ALA A 213 -26.57 -7.78 -10.63
N GLN A 214 -25.27 -7.80 -10.39
CA GLN A 214 -24.35 -8.77 -11.01
C GLN A 214 -24.62 -10.19 -10.51
N TYR A 215 -24.74 -10.42 -9.20
CA TYR A 215 -25.05 -11.73 -8.62
C TYR A 215 -26.40 -12.26 -9.14
N ASN A 216 -27.42 -11.41 -9.26
CA ASN A 216 -28.72 -11.80 -9.84
C ASN A 216 -28.66 -12.15 -11.33
N GLN A 217 -27.60 -11.77 -12.03
CA GLN A 217 -27.33 -12.14 -13.43
C GLN A 217 -26.49 -13.40 -13.57
N GLY A 218 -26.06 -13.99 -12.45
CA GLY A 218 -25.31 -15.23 -12.42
C GLY A 218 -23.83 -15.10 -12.06
N VAL A 219 -23.34 -13.88 -11.79
CA VAL A 219 -22.00 -13.70 -11.20
C VAL A 219 -21.94 -14.40 -9.84
N ASP A 220 -20.86 -15.12 -9.56
CA ASP A 220 -20.61 -15.76 -8.27
C ASP A 220 -19.39 -15.15 -7.53
N ILE A 221 -18.49 -14.49 -8.25
CA ILE A 221 -17.32 -13.81 -7.66
C ILE A 221 -17.28 -12.37 -8.12
N ALA A 222 -17.35 -11.42 -7.18
CA ALA A 222 -17.25 -9.99 -7.42
C ALA A 222 -15.88 -9.43 -7.01
N PHE A 223 -15.34 -8.51 -7.80
CA PHE A 223 -14.11 -7.79 -7.52
C PHE A 223 -14.38 -6.28 -7.46
N PRO A 224 -14.65 -5.69 -6.27
CA PRO A 224 -14.85 -4.26 -6.11
C PRO A 224 -13.52 -3.51 -6.04
N VAL A 225 -13.26 -2.65 -7.03
CA VAL A 225 -12.14 -1.72 -7.09
C VAL A 225 -12.67 -0.29 -6.96
N ALA A 226 -13.33 -0.01 -5.84
CA ALA A 226 -14.23 1.13 -5.69
C ALA A 226 -14.11 1.86 -4.34
N GLY A 227 -13.01 1.71 -3.60
CA GLY A 227 -12.83 2.34 -2.30
C GLY A 227 -13.96 1.96 -1.33
N ALA A 228 -14.51 2.94 -0.58
CA ALA A 228 -15.60 2.67 0.34
C ALA A 228 -16.88 2.15 -0.33
N THR A 229 -17.13 2.50 -1.59
CA THR A 229 -18.25 1.92 -2.37
C THR A 229 -18.12 0.38 -2.43
N GLY A 230 -16.90 -0.16 -2.45
CA GLY A 230 -16.62 -1.60 -2.44
C GLY A 230 -17.09 -2.34 -1.18
N ILE A 231 -17.25 -1.67 -0.04
CA ILE A 231 -17.80 -2.23 1.20
C ILE A 231 -19.18 -2.87 0.93
N GLY A 232 -19.97 -2.24 0.06
CA GLY A 232 -21.28 -2.71 -0.33
C GLY A 232 -21.28 -4.09 -0.99
N SER A 233 -20.18 -4.49 -1.64
CA SER A 233 -20.06 -5.83 -2.26
C SER A 233 -20.02 -6.94 -1.21
N PHE A 234 -19.37 -6.71 -0.07
CA PHE A 234 -19.42 -7.64 1.06
C PHE A 234 -20.84 -7.73 1.67
N GLU A 235 -21.55 -6.60 1.74
CA GLU A 235 -22.94 -6.62 2.20
C GLU A 235 -23.86 -7.37 1.23
N ALA A 236 -23.62 -7.28 -0.07
CA ALA A 236 -24.34 -8.03 -1.08
C ALA A 236 -24.08 -9.56 -0.94
N ALA A 237 -22.83 -9.95 -0.79
CA ALA A 237 -22.47 -11.35 -0.58
C ALA A 237 -23.11 -11.92 0.70
N LYS A 238 -23.06 -11.18 1.81
CA LYS A 238 -23.74 -11.55 3.07
C LYS A 238 -25.26 -11.70 2.92
N GLU A 239 -25.90 -10.85 2.14
CA GLU A 239 -27.34 -10.91 1.93
C GLU A 239 -27.76 -12.16 1.16
N LEU A 240 -26.97 -12.57 0.16
CA LEU A 240 -27.27 -13.75 -0.67
C LEU A 240 -26.71 -15.05 -0.06
N GLY A 241 -25.66 -14.97 0.72
CA GLY A 241 -25.08 -16.09 1.45
C GLY A 241 -24.14 -16.96 0.61
N GLU A 242 -24.07 -18.24 0.95
CA GLU A 242 -23.14 -19.22 0.36
C GLU A 242 -23.16 -19.21 -1.19
N GLY A 243 -21.97 -19.36 -1.79
CA GLY A 243 -21.80 -19.34 -3.25
C GLY A 243 -21.57 -17.94 -3.83
N HIS A 244 -21.52 -16.88 -2.99
CA HIS A 244 -21.22 -15.53 -3.43
C HIS A 244 -19.94 -15.01 -2.76
N TRP A 245 -18.94 -14.70 -3.58
CA TRP A 245 -17.60 -14.36 -3.12
C TRP A 245 -17.20 -12.93 -3.50
N VAL A 246 -16.30 -12.39 -2.71
CA VAL A 246 -15.66 -11.08 -2.96
C VAL A 246 -14.14 -11.25 -2.97
N ILE A 247 -13.46 -10.73 -3.98
CA ILE A 247 -12.01 -10.52 -3.93
C ILE A 247 -11.80 -9.07 -3.50
N ALA A 248 -11.10 -8.86 -2.37
CA ALA A 248 -10.84 -7.53 -1.87
C ALA A 248 -9.76 -6.82 -2.72
N ALA A 249 -9.86 -5.49 -2.84
CA ALA A 249 -8.84 -4.66 -3.46
C ALA A 249 -7.98 -3.96 -2.39
N ASP A 250 -6.73 -3.69 -2.72
CA ASP A 250 -5.72 -2.94 -1.98
C ASP A 250 -5.26 -3.61 -0.67
N THR A 251 -6.16 -4.11 0.15
CA THR A 251 -5.84 -4.63 1.49
C THR A 251 -6.82 -5.71 1.95
N ASP A 252 -6.42 -6.47 2.98
CA ASP A 252 -7.31 -7.41 3.66
C ASP A 252 -8.53 -6.68 4.25
N GLN A 253 -9.72 -7.13 3.86
CA GLN A 253 -11.02 -6.62 4.29
C GLN A 253 -11.85 -7.72 4.99
N SER A 254 -11.19 -8.76 5.52
CA SER A 254 -11.83 -9.89 6.21
C SER A 254 -12.71 -9.45 7.41
N GLN A 255 -12.45 -8.29 8.00
CA GLN A 255 -13.32 -7.69 9.02
C GLN A 255 -14.73 -7.36 8.48
N LEU A 256 -14.89 -7.21 7.16
CA LEU A 256 -16.21 -7.03 6.54
C LEU A 256 -16.97 -8.35 6.38
N GLY A 257 -16.30 -9.49 6.37
CA GLY A 257 -16.89 -10.81 6.23
C GLY A 257 -15.87 -11.82 5.69
N ALA A 258 -15.08 -12.40 6.60
CA ALA A 258 -14.00 -13.32 6.24
C ALA A 258 -14.49 -14.52 5.43
N GLU A 259 -15.72 -14.98 5.72
CA GLU A 259 -16.37 -16.11 5.06
C GLU A 259 -16.79 -15.83 3.61
N TYR A 260 -16.73 -14.57 3.17
CA TYR A 260 -17.05 -14.16 1.80
C TYR A 260 -15.82 -13.64 1.04
N GLN A 261 -14.69 -13.39 1.73
CA GLN A 261 -13.47 -12.94 1.08
C GLN A 261 -12.70 -14.10 0.49
N LEU A 262 -12.63 -14.20 -0.84
CA LEU A 262 -11.93 -15.28 -1.54
C LEU A 262 -10.40 -15.05 -1.61
N GLY A 263 -9.97 -13.81 -1.64
CA GLY A 263 -8.57 -13.37 -1.66
C GLY A 263 -8.48 -11.86 -1.73
N VAL A 264 -7.25 -11.36 -1.85
CA VAL A 264 -6.94 -9.92 -1.90
C VAL A 264 -5.99 -9.62 -3.05
N SER A 265 -6.32 -8.62 -3.86
CA SER A 265 -5.38 -7.96 -4.77
C SER A 265 -4.69 -6.83 -4.00
N GLU A 266 -3.49 -7.10 -3.48
CA GLU A 266 -2.78 -6.21 -2.57
C GLU A 266 -2.13 -5.02 -3.28
N LYS A 267 -2.02 -3.88 -2.57
CA LYS A 267 -1.38 -2.66 -3.05
C LYS A 267 -0.61 -1.97 -1.92
N GLY A 268 0.67 -1.70 -2.12
CA GLY A 268 1.59 -1.20 -1.10
C GLY A 268 1.54 0.31 -0.87
N VAL A 269 0.34 0.89 -0.71
CA VAL A 269 0.16 2.33 -0.45
C VAL A 269 0.82 2.75 0.86
N ASP A 270 0.66 1.94 1.91
CA ASP A 270 1.31 2.13 3.22
C ASP A 270 2.83 2.09 3.11
N THR A 271 3.36 1.14 2.36
CA THR A 271 4.80 1.01 2.11
C THR A 271 5.34 2.22 1.34
N ALA A 272 4.63 2.69 0.32
CA ALA A 272 5.04 3.86 -0.47
C ALA A 272 5.13 5.12 0.41
N LEU A 273 4.14 5.37 1.27
CA LEU A 273 4.15 6.50 2.20
C LEU A 273 5.29 6.37 3.21
N PHE A 274 5.44 5.20 3.83
CA PHE A 274 6.51 4.94 4.80
C PHE A 274 7.89 5.18 4.19
N LEU A 275 8.17 4.65 3.00
CA LEU A 275 9.46 4.81 2.33
C LEU A 275 9.75 6.26 1.93
N ALA A 276 8.74 7.03 1.50
CA ALA A 276 8.91 8.44 1.23
C ALA A 276 9.24 9.23 2.50
N ALA A 277 8.55 8.95 3.61
CA ALA A 277 8.86 9.55 4.91
C ALA A 277 10.28 9.18 5.38
N GLN A 278 10.69 7.92 5.21
CA GLN A 278 12.05 7.47 5.53
C GLN A 278 13.11 8.23 4.72
N GLN A 279 12.90 8.42 3.42
CA GLN A 279 13.81 9.17 2.57
C GLN A 279 13.97 10.63 3.04
N VAL A 280 12.88 11.27 3.52
CA VAL A 280 12.97 12.62 4.07
C VAL A 280 13.79 12.64 5.36
N VAL A 281 13.56 11.69 6.27
CA VAL A 281 14.33 11.55 7.53
C VAL A 281 15.83 11.34 7.25
N GLU A 282 16.14 10.54 6.26
CA GLU A 282 17.52 10.22 5.85
C GLU A 282 18.18 11.35 5.02
N GLY A 283 17.42 12.39 4.61
CA GLY A 283 17.88 13.43 3.70
C GLY A 283 18.19 12.93 2.29
N ALA A 284 17.51 11.86 1.88
CA ALA A 284 17.69 11.14 0.62
C ALA A 284 16.43 11.16 -0.26
N PHE A 285 15.53 12.13 -0.03
CA PHE A 285 14.30 12.22 -0.82
C PHE A 285 14.61 12.44 -2.30
N GLU A 286 14.04 11.59 -3.14
CA GLU A 286 14.18 11.65 -4.59
C GLU A 286 12.81 11.92 -5.22
N ALA A 287 12.68 13.11 -5.82
CA ALA A 287 11.52 13.43 -6.65
C ALA A 287 11.54 12.64 -7.97
N GLY A 288 10.41 12.63 -8.67
CA GLY A 288 10.24 11.96 -9.95
C GLY A 288 9.27 10.79 -9.86
N GLN A 289 9.12 10.06 -10.96
CA GLN A 289 8.18 8.96 -11.06
C GLN A 289 8.78 7.63 -10.57
N ARG A 290 8.00 6.88 -9.78
CA ARG A 290 8.25 5.47 -9.46
C ARG A 290 7.05 4.64 -9.91
N SER A 291 7.32 3.45 -10.42
CA SER A 291 6.28 2.48 -10.80
C SER A 291 6.57 1.15 -10.10
N LEU A 292 5.66 0.73 -9.26
CA LEU A 292 5.81 -0.42 -8.37
C LEU A 292 4.84 -1.54 -8.79
N GLY A 293 5.37 -2.70 -9.12
CA GLY A 293 4.60 -3.89 -9.47
C GLY A 293 4.95 -5.07 -8.56
N LEU A 294 4.74 -6.30 -9.05
CA LEU A 294 5.09 -7.54 -8.32
C LEU A 294 6.58 -7.64 -8.02
N ALA A 295 7.44 -7.27 -8.98
CA ALA A 295 8.89 -7.33 -8.80
C ALA A 295 9.42 -6.35 -7.73
N GLU A 296 8.74 -5.25 -7.50
CA GLU A 296 9.06 -4.25 -6.48
C GLU A 296 8.22 -4.42 -5.21
N GLU A 297 7.43 -5.50 -5.09
CA GLU A 297 6.52 -5.74 -3.97
C GLU A 297 5.52 -4.59 -3.75
N GLY A 298 5.19 -3.86 -4.83
CA GLY A 298 4.25 -2.74 -4.79
C GLY A 298 2.80 -3.18 -4.98
N VAL A 299 2.57 -4.35 -5.56
CA VAL A 299 1.29 -5.04 -5.67
C VAL A 299 1.50 -6.51 -5.41
N GLY A 300 0.42 -7.24 -5.11
CA GLY A 300 0.50 -8.65 -4.82
C GLY A 300 -0.83 -9.37 -4.87
N PHE A 301 -0.80 -10.64 -4.54
CA PHE A 301 -1.96 -11.45 -4.22
C PHE A 301 -1.77 -12.06 -2.83
N GLY A 302 -2.75 -11.91 -1.96
CA GLY A 302 -2.68 -12.38 -0.58
C GLY A 302 -4.01 -12.87 -0.02
N HIS A 303 -3.95 -13.30 1.24
CA HIS A 303 -5.10 -13.67 2.06
C HIS A 303 -6.11 -14.61 1.39
N PRO A 304 -5.66 -15.73 0.76
CA PRO A 304 -6.58 -16.69 0.14
C PRO A 304 -7.49 -17.32 1.19
N HIS A 305 -8.78 -17.47 0.86
CA HIS A 305 -9.74 -18.21 1.68
C HIS A 305 -9.31 -19.67 1.84
N GLU A 306 -9.66 -20.30 2.96
CA GLU A 306 -9.29 -21.69 3.24
C GLU A 306 -9.87 -22.71 2.24
N SER A 307 -10.93 -22.36 1.52
CA SER A 307 -11.51 -23.20 0.47
C SER A 307 -10.71 -23.22 -0.83
N VAL A 308 -9.73 -22.31 -1.00
CA VAL A 308 -8.91 -22.26 -2.22
C VAL A 308 -7.94 -23.43 -2.24
N PRO A 309 -8.03 -24.34 -3.24
CA PRO A 309 -7.14 -25.49 -3.33
C PRO A 309 -5.68 -25.11 -3.52
N GLN A 310 -4.75 -25.91 -2.98
CA GLN A 310 -3.31 -25.64 -3.11
C GLN A 310 -2.86 -25.59 -4.57
N GLU A 311 -3.43 -26.39 -5.45
CA GLU A 311 -3.14 -26.37 -6.89
C GLU A 311 -3.48 -25.05 -7.56
N VAL A 312 -4.51 -24.33 -7.07
CA VAL A 312 -4.86 -22.99 -7.54
C VAL A 312 -3.81 -22.00 -7.06
N LEU A 313 -3.38 -22.09 -5.79
CA LEU A 313 -2.31 -21.24 -5.24
C LEU A 313 -0.97 -21.47 -5.95
N ASP A 314 -0.63 -22.72 -6.25
CA ASP A 314 0.57 -23.07 -7.01
C ASP A 314 0.51 -22.48 -8.43
N THR A 315 -0.67 -22.47 -9.05
CA THR A 315 -0.90 -21.85 -10.36
C THR A 315 -0.71 -20.32 -10.30
N ILE A 316 -1.29 -19.65 -9.29
CA ILE A 316 -1.13 -18.22 -9.07
C ILE A 316 0.36 -17.87 -8.89
N ALA A 317 1.09 -18.62 -8.07
CA ALA A 317 2.52 -18.41 -7.85
C ALA A 317 3.36 -18.59 -9.15
N ALA A 318 2.96 -19.52 -10.02
CA ALA A 318 3.62 -19.69 -11.30
C ALA A 318 3.40 -18.50 -12.25
N TYR A 319 2.18 -17.94 -12.28
CA TYR A 319 1.87 -16.73 -13.03
C TYR A 319 2.56 -15.49 -12.47
N GLU A 320 2.60 -15.36 -11.13
CA GLU A 320 3.36 -14.30 -10.45
C GLU A 320 4.82 -14.30 -10.90
N GLN A 321 5.47 -15.45 -10.85
CA GLN A 321 6.86 -15.58 -11.28
C GLN A 321 7.04 -15.25 -12.77
N ALA A 322 6.12 -15.69 -13.63
CA ALA A 322 6.16 -15.40 -15.07
C ALA A 322 6.00 -13.91 -15.38
N ILE A 323 5.24 -13.17 -14.58
CA ILE A 323 5.11 -11.72 -14.69
C ILE A 323 6.40 -11.04 -14.19
N ILE A 324 6.92 -11.43 -13.03
CA ILE A 324 8.19 -10.91 -12.48
C ILE A 324 9.35 -11.12 -13.45
N ASP A 325 9.43 -12.28 -14.09
CA ASP A 325 10.48 -12.62 -15.07
C ASP A 325 10.26 -11.94 -16.44
N GLY A 326 9.15 -11.22 -16.63
CA GLY A 326 8.80 -10.56 -17.89
C GLY A 326 8.38 -11.51 -19.01
N THR A 327 8.07 -12.76 -18.71
CA THR A 327 7.51 -13.73 -19.67
C THR A 327 6.08 -13.35 -20.05
N ILE A 328 5.35 -12.76 -19.11
CA ILE A 328 4.01 -12.22 -19.31
C ILE A 328 4.08 -10.72 -19.05
N THR A 329 3.63 -9.93 -20.02
CA THR A 329 3.37 -8.51 -19.86
C THR A 329 1.87 -8.33 -19.72
N VAL A 330 1.42 -7.91 -18.54
CA VAL A 330 0.00 -7.72 -18.25
C VAL A 330 -0.48 -6.39 -18.85
N PRO A 331 -1.60 -6.37 -19.59
CA PRO A 331 -2.12 -5.14 -20.18
C PRO A 331 -2.52 -4.12 -19.10
N ALA A 332 -2.22 -2.84 -19.36
CA ALA A 332 -2.46 -1.74 -18.42
C ALA A 332 -3.66 -0.85 -18.82
N ASP A 333 -4.20 -1.04 -20.01
CA ASP A 333 -5.37 -0.33 -20.52
C ASP A 333 -6.21 -1.20 -21.46
N GLU A 334 -7.33 -0.65 -21.93
CA GLU A 334 -8.30 -1.36 -22.78
C GLU A 334 -7.76 -1.66 -24.21
N GLU A 335 -6.84 -0.82 -24.72
CA GLU A 335 -6.22 -1.03 -26.03
C GLU A 335 -5.21 -2.19 -25.95
N GLU A 336 -4.39 -2.22 -24.92
CA GLU A 336 -3.46 -3.30 -24.64
C GLU A 336 -4.22 -4.61 -24.35
N LEU A 337 -5.34 -4.56 -23.59
CA LEU A 337 -6.19 -5.73 -23.35
C LEU A 337 -6.74 -6.31 -24.65
N ALA A 338 -7.21 -5.47 -25.55
CA ALA A 338 -7.74 -5.92 -26.85
C ALA A 338 -6.67 -6.60 -27.73
N ALA A 339 -5.40 -6.26 -27.54
CA ALA A 339 -4.26 -6.83 -28.24
C ALA A 339 -3.60 -8.00 -27.48
N PHE A 340 -3.98 -8.22 -26.24
CA PHE A 340 -3.36 -9.19 -25.35
C PHE A 340 -3.53 -10.62 -25.87
N GLN A 341 -2.44 -11.39 -25.83
CA GLN A 341 -2.44 -12.80 -26.17
C GLN A 341 -2.16 -13.61 -24.89
N PRO A 342 -3.13 -14.39 -24.40
CA PRO A 342 -2.93 -15.20 -23.21
C PRO A 342 -1.76 -16.18 -23.34
N VAL A 343 -0.93 -16.23 -22.30
CA VAL A 343 0.16 -17.20 -22.19
C VAL A 343 -0.25 -18.26 -21.15
N VAL A 344 -0.64 -19.44 -21.63
CA VAL A 344 -1.00 -20.56 -20.75
C VAL A 344 0.27 -21.28 -20.35
N LEU A 345 0.49 -21.42 -19.02
CA LEU A 345 1.63 -22.14 -18.47
C LEU A 345 1.33 -23.65 -18.40
N ASP A 346 2.34 -24.52 -18.60
CA ASP A 346 2.16 -25.99 -18.64
C ASP A 346 1.67 -26.62 -17.31
N ALA A 347 1.70 -25.89 -16.20
CA ALA A 347 1.36 -26.35 -14.85
C ALA A 347 0.04 -25.74 -14.34
N VAL A 348 -0.91 -25.43 -15.20
CA VAL A 348 -2.16 -24.74 -14.81
C VAL A 348 -3.18 -25.75 -14.27
N ALA A 349 -3.78 -25.43 -13.10
CA ALA A 349 -4.97 -26.09 -12.60
C ALA A 349 -6.10 -26.00 -13.63
N THR A 350 -6.92 -27.02 -13.72
CA THR A 350 -8.08 -27.02 -14.61
C THR A 350 -9.26 -26.34 -13.91
N PRO A 351 -10.03 -25.45 -14.55
CA PRO A 351 -11.24 -24.90 -13.95
C PRO A 351 -12.16 -25.99 -13.41
N THR A 352 -12.73 -25.76 -12.24
CA THR A 352 -13.75 -26.66 -11.67
C THR A 352 -14.98 -26.60 -12.55
N ALA A 353 -15.43 -27.78 -13.07
CA ALA A 353 -16.59 -27.88 -13.95
C ALA A 353 -17.91 -27.95 -13.16
#